data_2c1762d7e2ec2adf0c5d25aaaf8159ec
#
_entry.id   2c1762d7e2ec2adf0c5d25aaaf8159ec
#
_cell.length_a   1.000
_cell.length_b   1.000
_cell.length_c   1.000
_cell.angle_alpha   90.00
_cell.angle_beta   90.00
_cell.angle_gamma   90.00
#
_symmetry.space_group_name_H-M   'P 1'
#
loop_
_entity.id
_entity.type
_entity.pdbx_description
1 polymer ?
#
loop_
_entity_poly.entity_id
_entity_poly.type
_entity_poly.pdbx_seq_one_letter_code
_entity_poly.pdbx_strand_id
1 'polypeptide(L)'
;MVDQFVLSVKLSIFFSGIFLWVGMITGVWKYFQISRSVQARAHYYVDIAHRSSLLYAPATLIVGVLAYFSAWSESVNLLFVLINIFFFAFSILVYICHGFLQDTTNQFKEPHKIGHFTIHKVLMRVAMILLVIGEVGATMGLLIGVYINLF
;
A
#
# COMPACT_ATOMS: atom_id res chain seq x y z
N MET A 1 -27.63 -2.85 -10.14
CA MET A 1 -27.13 -2.21 -8.90
C MET A 1 -25.62 -1.91 -8.93
N VAL A 2 -24.78 -2.83 -9.44
CA VAL A 2 -23.31 -2.61 -9.54
C VAL A 2 -22.91 -1.57 -10.60
N ASP A 3 -23.73 -1.38 -11.64
CA ASP A 3 -23.46 -0.41 -12.71
C ASP A 3 -23.54 1.07 -12.30
N GLN A 4 -24.02 1.34 -11.10
CA GLN A 4 -24.17 2.72 -10.59
C GLN A 4 -22.85 3.30 -10.02
N PHE A 5 -21.87 2.46 -9.71
CA PHE A 5 -20.58 2.95 -9.22
C PHE A 5 -19.62 3.26 -10.36
N VAL A 6 -18.96 4.41 -10.26
CA VAL A 6 -17.87 4.82 -11.15
C VAL A 6 -16.62 3.94 -10.96
N LEU A 7 -15.74 3.93 -11.95
CA LEU A 7 -14.58 3.01 -11.98
C LEU A 7 -13.62 3.22 -10.79
N SER A 8 -13.40 4.46 -10.37
CA SER A 8 -12.57 4.79 -9.20
C SER A 8 -13.04 4.06 -7.93
N VAL A 9 -14.35 4.07 -7.68
CA VAL A 9 -14.95 3.40 -6.52
C VAL A 9 -14.86 1.87 -6.66
N LYS A 10 -15.17 1.33 -7.85
CA LYS A 10 -15.07 -0.13 -8.11
C LYS A 10 -13.67 -0.65 -7.87
N LEU A 11 -12.64 0.05 -8.35
CA LEU A 11 -11.25 -0.32 -8.15
C LEU A 11 -10.84 -0.23 -6.67
N SER A 12 -11.26 0.80 -5.97
CA SER A 12 -10.97 0.93 -4.53
C SER A 12 -11.55 -0.23 -3.72
N ILE A 13 -12.80 -0.63 -3.98
CA ILE A 13 -13.44 -1.77 -3.31
C ILE A 13 -12.66 -3.06 -3.63
N PHE A 14 -12.34 -3.29 -4.90
CA PHE A 14 -11.65 -4.50 -5.34
C PHE A 14 -10.25 -4.62 -4.73
N PHE A 15 -9.44 -3.55 -4.80
CA PHE A 15 -8.08 -3.56 -4.24
C PHE A 15 -8.07 -3.55 -2.71
N SER A 16 -9.06 -2.96 -2.05
CA SER A 16 -9.26 -3.11 -0.60
C SER A 16 -9.41 -4.60 -0.22
N GLY A 17 -10.23 -5.35 -0.98
CA GLY A 17 -10.37 -6.79 -0.81
C GLY A 17 -9.07 -7.56 -1.06
N ILE A 18 -8.31 -7.22 -2.12
CA ILE A 18 -7.00 -7.81 -2.40
C ILE A 18 -6.02 -7.58 -1.25
N PHE A 19 -5.89 -6.35 -0.75
CA PHE A 19 -4.97 -6.04 0.34
C PHE A 19 -5.35 -6.74 1.63
N LEU A 20 -6.65 -6.85 1.93
CA LEU A 20 -7.14 -7.64 3.06
C LEU A 20 -6.75 -9.11 2.93
N TRP A 21 -6.96 -9.71 1.74
CA TRP A 21 -6.60 -11.09 1.48
C TRP A 21 -5.10 -11.35 1.57
N VAL A 22 -4.27 -10.45 1.01
CA VAL A 22 -2.81 -10.49 1.16
C VAL A 22 -2.41 -10.37 2.63
N GLY A 23 -3.08 -9.50 3.40
CA GLY A 23 -2.89 -9.38 4.84
C GLY A 23 -3.16 -10.70 5.58
N MET A 24 -4.23 -11.41 5.23
CA MET A 24 -4.52 -12.72 5.82
C MET A 24 -3.46 -13.78 5.45
N ILE A 25 -3.04 -13.86 4.19
CA ILE A 25 -2.00 -14.82 3.75
C ILE A 25 -0.65 -14.52 4.43
N THR A 26 -0.25 -13.26 4.47
CA THR A 26 1.00 -12.88 5.15
C THR A 26 0.91 -13.11 6.66
N GLY A 27 -0.28 -13.05 7.25
CA GLY A 27 -0.55 -13.45 8.63
C GLY A 27 -0.34 -14.95 8.87
N VAL A 28 -0.79 -15.80 7.95
CA VAL A 28 -0.50 -17.25 7.99
C VAL A 28 1.00 -17.49 7.86
N TRP A 29 1.66 -16.82 6.92
CA TRP A 29 3.12 -16.91 6.77
C TRP A 29 3.87 -16.49 8.04
N LYS A 30 3.47 -15.36 8.64
CA LYS A 30 3.98 -14.90 9.94
C LYS A 30 3.82 -15.95 11.02
N TYR A 31 2.63 -16.57 11.14
CA TYR A 31 2.37 -17.62 12.12
C TYR A 31 3.29 -18.82 11.92
N PHE A 32 3.50 -19.28 10.68
CA PHE A 32 4.44 -20.38 10.42
C PHE A 32 5.88 -20.05 10.81
N GLN A 33 6.34 -18.81 10.62
CA GLN A 33 7.67 -18.41 11.06
C GLN A 33 7.76 -18.37 12.60
N ILE A 34 6.76 -17.82 13.28
CA ILE A 34 6.72 -17.77 14.74
C ILE A 34 6.73 -19.18 15.34
N SER A 35 5.91 -20.09 14.82
CA SER A 35 5.79 -21.46 15.34
C SER A 35 7.07 -22.29 15.18
N ARG A 36 7.95 -21.94 14.24
CA ARG A 36 9.22 -22.62 13.98
C ARG A 36 10.43 -21.90 14.57
N SER A 37 10.23 -20.72 15.12
CA SER A 37 11.31 -19.89 15.68
C SER A 37 11.48 -20.15 17.18
N VAL A 38 12.70 -20.44 17.62
CA VAL A 38 13.05 -20.57 19.04
C VAL A 38 12.74 -19.28 19.83
N GLN A 39 12.82 -18.13 19.16
CA GLN A 39 12.56 -16.83 19.77
C GLN A 39 11.06 -16.42 19.68
N ALA A 40 10.19 -17.29 19.14
CA ALA A 40 8.78 -17.01 18.89
C ALA A 40 8.57 -15.69 18.10
N ARG A 41 9.40 -15.44 17.10
CA ARG A 41 9.36 -14.23 16.28
C ARG A 41 9.40 -14.57 14.80
N ALA A 42 8.62 -13.82 14.00
CA ALA A 42 8.74 -13.80 12.56
C ALA A 42 9.84 -12.82 12.11
N HIS A 43 10.29 -12.96 10.87
CA HIS A 43 11.17 -11.98 10.24
C HIS A 43 10.49 -10.60 10.20
N TYR A 44 11.28 -9.55 10.42
CA TYR A 44 10.79 -8.16 10.54
C TYR A 44 9.89 -7.74 9.37
N TYR A 45 10.30 -8.01 8.13
CA TYR A 45 9.52 -7.63 6.95
C TYR A 45 8.29 -8.50 6.70
N VAL A 46 8.23 -9.72 7.21
CA VAL A 46 7.00 -10.54 7.19
C VAL A 46 5.95 -9.93 8.13
N ASP A 47 6.39 -9.47 9.31
CA ASP A 47 5.50 -8.77 10.24
C ASP A 47 5.00 -7.44 9.67
N ILE A 48 5.89 -6.66 9.02
CA ILE A 48 5.49 -5.40 8.36
C ILE A 48 4.54 -5.68 7.19
N ALA A 49 4.84 -6.63 6.31
CA ALA A 49 3.97 -6.98 5.18
C ALA A 49 2.55 -7.31 5.64
N HIS A 50 2.43 -8.13 6.71
CA HIS A 50 1.14 -8.46 7.30
C HIS A 50 0.40 -7.22 7.81
N ARG A 51 1.03 -6.42 8.65
CA ARG A 51 0.40 -5.23 9.25
C ARG A 51 0.05 -4.16 8.21
N SER A 52 0.96 -3.89 7.28
CA SER A 52 0.75 -2.90 6.22
C SER A 52 -0.39 -3.29 5.30
N SER A 53 -0.48 -4.56 4.90
CA SER A 53 -1.59 -5.04 4.06
C SER A 53 -2.94 -4.86 4.76
N LEU A 54 -3.02 -5.18 6.06
CA LEU A 54 -4.24 -4.99 6.84
C LEU A 54 -4.61 -3.51 7.04
N LEU A 55 -3.62 -2.59 7.09
CA LEU A 55 -3.86 -1.14 7.19
C LEU A 55 -4.24 -0.54 5.85
N TYR A 56 -3.62 -0.98 4.75
CA TYR A 56 -3.92 -0.46 3.41
C TYR A 56 -5.28 -0.94 2.88
N ALA A 57 -5.80 -2.07 3.37
CA ALA A 57 -7.14 -2.53 3.00
C ALA A 57 -8.22 -1.49 3.35
N PRO A 58 -8.45 -1.11 4.62
CA PRO A 58 -9.42 -0.07 4.95
C PRO A 58 -9.03 1.31 4.40
N ALA A 59 -7.73 1.64 4.31
CA ALA A 59 -7.28 2.89 3.73
C ALA A 59 -7.73 3.02 2.26
N THR A 60 -7.59 1.96 1.46
CA THR A 60 -8.05 1.94 0.07
C THR A 60 -9.58 2.07 -0.04
N LEU A 61 -10.33 1.49 0.89
CA LEU A 61 -11.77 1.66 0.94
C LEU A 61 -12.14 3.12 1.26
N ILE A 62 -11.43 3.76 2.20
CA ILE A 62 -11.61 5.17 2.52
C ILE A 62 -11.32 6.04 1.29
N VAL A 63 -10.25 5.78 0.54
CA VAL A 63 -9.93 6.46 -0.72
C VAL A 63 -11.11 6.35 -1.71
N GLY A 64 -11.74 5.17 -1.80
CA GLY A 64 -12.94 4.97 -2.63
C GLY A 64 -14.15 5.78 -2.16
N VAL A 65 -14.36 5.88 -0.84
CA VAL A 65 -15.42 6.72 -0.26
C VAL A 65 -15.16 8.20 -0.54
N LEU A 66 -13.91 8.67 -0.39
CA LEU A 66 -13.54 10.04 -0.74
C LEU A 66 -13.78 10.32 -2.22
N ALA A 67 -13.41 9.41 -3.12
CA ALA A 67 -13.66 9.55 -4.56
C ALA A 67 -15.16 9.62 -4.87
N TYR A 68 -16.00 8.84 -4.17
CA TYR A 68 -17.45 8.86 -4.35
C TYR A 68 -18.08 10.20 -4.00
N PHE A 69 -17.63 10.84 -2.93
CA PHE A 69 -18.14 12.14 -2.48
C PHE A 69 -17.36 13.35 -3.03
N SER A 70 -16.39 13.14 -3.90
CA SER A 70 -15.57 14.20 -4.46
C SER A 70 -16.31 14.98 -5.56
N ALA A 71 -16.14 16.31 -5.58
CA ALA A 71 -16.63 17.19 -6.64
C ALA A 71 -15.83 17.09 -7.96
N TRP A 72 -14.69 16.40 -7.96
CA TRP A 72 -13.86 16.27 -9.15
C TRP A 72 -14.50 15.37 -10.20
N SER A 73 -14.09 15.55 -11.45
CA SER A 73 -14.46 14.62 -12.53
C SER A 73 -13.94 13.22 -12.25
N GLU A 74 -14.63 12.21 -12.80
CA GLU A 74 -14.23 10.80 -12.62
C GLU A 74 -12.77 10.53 -13.05
N SER A 75 -12.31 11.18 -14.12
CA SER A 75 -10.92 11.01 -14.57
C SER A 75 -9.90 11.49 -13.54
N VAL A 76 -10.18 12.57 -12.81
CA VAL A 76 -9.34 13.10 -11.73
C VAL A 76 -9.42 12.20 -10.51
N ASN A 77 -10.62 11.77 -10.11
CA ASN A 77 -10.82 10.84 -9.01
C ASN A 77 -10.11 9.50 -9.28
N LEU A 78 -10.23 8.97 -10.50
CA LEU A 78 -9.57 7.74 -10.92
C LEU A 78 -8.04 7.88 -10.84
N LEU A 79 -7.48 9.01 -11.27
CA LEU A 79 -6.04 9.27 -11.17
C LEU A 79 -5.57 9.21 -9.71
N PHE A 80 -6.26 9.92 -8.80
CA PHE A 80 -5.90 9.95 -7.38
C PHE A 80 -6.04 8.57 -6.72
N VAL A 81 -7.09 7.83 -7.06
CA VAL A 81 -7.29 6.45 -6.58
C VAL A 81 -6.18 5.52 -7.07
N LEU A 82 -5.83 5.58 -8.36
CA LEU A 82 -4.78 4.74 -8.94
C LEU A 82 -3.39 5.04 -8.35
N ILE A 83 -3.08 6.31 -8.07
CA ILE A 83 -1.83 6.69 -7.40
C ILE A 83 -1.75 6.03 -6.01
N ASN A 84 -2.79 6.13 -5.20
CA ASN A 84 -2.82 5.50 -3.87
C ASN A 84 -2.70 3.98 -3.95
N ILE A 85 -3.49 3.32 -4.81
CA ILE A 85 -3.45 1.86 -5.01
C ILE A 85 -2.06 1.41 -5.44
N PHE A 86 -1.43 2.14 -6.38
CA PHE A 86 -0.11 1.81 -6.89
C PHE A 86 0.95 1.84 -5.78
N PHE A 87 1.01 2.90 -4.98
CA PHE A 87 2.01 3.02 -3.94
C PHE A 87 1.75 2.10 -2.75
N PHE A 88 0.49 1.85 -2.37
CA PHE A 88 0.15 0.84 -1.36
C PHE A 88 0.57 -0.57 -1.82
N ALA A 89 0.25 -0.94 -3.06
CA ALA A 89 0.68 -2.21 -3.63
C ALA A 89 2.21 -2.33 -3.71
N PHE A 90 2.88 -1.28 -4.17
CA PHE A 90 4.34 -1.22 -4.24
C PHE A 90 4.98 -1.43 -2.87
N SER A 91 4.49 -0.74 -1.83
CA SER A 91 4.98 -0.89 -0.46
C SER A 91 4.79 -2.33 0.06
N ILE A 92 3.61 -2.92 -0.11
CA ILE A 92 3.34 -4.31 0.28
C ILE A 92 4.29 -5.27 -0.43
N LEU A 93 4.46 -5.11 -1.75
CA LEU A 93 5.33 -5.99 -2.55
C LEU A 93 6.80 -5.90 -2.11
N VAL A 94 7.31 -4.70 -1.84
CA VAL A 94 8.66 -4.50 -1.33
C VAL A 94 8.85 -5.21 0.02
N TYR A 95 7.88 -5.08 0.94
CA TYR A 95 7.94 -5.76 2.23
C TYR A 95 7.87 -7.29 2.10
N ILE A 96 7.03 -7.81 1.21
CA ILE A 96 6.97 -9.24 0.91
C ILE A 96 8.30 -9.73 0.33
N CYS A 97 8.89 -9.00 -0.61
CA CYS A 97 10.19 -9.34 -1.20
C CYS A 97 11.28 -9.41 -0.12
N HIS A 98 11.43 -8.40 0.73
CA HIS A 98 12.41 -8.42 1.82
C HIS A 98 12.11 -9.51 2.87
N GLY A 99 10.83 -9.77 3.13
CA GLY A 99 10.41 -10.87 4.01
C GLY A 99 10.78 -12.24 3.47
N PHE A 100 10.69 -12.43 2.14
CA PHE A 100 11.05 -13.68 1.45
C PHE A 100 12.56 -13.86 1.33
N LEU A 101 13.27 -12.80 0.95
CA LEU A 101 14.74 -12.80 0.78
C LEU A 101 15.48 -12.79 2.12
N GLN A 102 14.85 -12.32 3.20
CA GLN A 102 15.44 -12.15 4.53
C GLN A 102 16.79 -11.42 4.52
N ASP A 103 16.97 -10.49 3.59
CA ASP A 103 18.22 -9.83 3.24
C ASP A 103 18.52 -8.61 4.12
N THR A 104 17.50 -8.03 4.73
CA THR A 104 17.65 -6.86 5.60
C THR A 104 16.51 -6.76 6.63
N THR A 105 16.75 -6.08 7.72
CA THR A 105 15.73 -5.62 8.67
C THR A 105 15.45 -4.11 8.56
N ASN A 106 16.19 -3.42 7.65
CA ASN A 106 16.02 -2.00 7.39
C ASN A 106 16.43 -1.67 5.95
N GLN A 107 15.44 -1.51 5.06
CA GLN A 107 15.65 -1.17 3.64
C GLN A 107 16.34 0.18 3.42
N PHE A 108 16.35 1.06 4.43
CA PHE A 108 17.00 2.37 4.35
C PHE A 108 18.47 2.35 4.76
N LYS A 109 18.98 1.22 5.27
CA LYS A 109 20.38 1.07 5.63
C LYS A 109 21.24 0.97 4.35
N GLU A 110 22.30 1.78 4.27
CA GLU A 110 23.28 1.69 3.18
C GLU A 110 24.26 0.53 3.42
N PRO A 111 24.63 -0.19 2.36
CA PRO A 111 24.14 -0.13 0.99
C PRO A 111 22.73 -0.73 0.87
N HIS A 112 21.85 -0.07 0.10
CA HIS A 112 20.50 -0.57 -0.13
C HIS A 112 20.55 -1.87 -0.94
N LYS A 113 20.06 -2.97 -0.38
CA LYS A 113 20.10 -4.29 -1.01
C LYS A 113 18.70 -4.83 -1.23
N ILE A 114 18.52 -5.54 -2.36
CA ILE A 114 17.43 -6.47 -2.61
C ILE A 114 18.07 -7.80 -2.99
N GLY A 115 18.13 -8.75 -2.06
CA GLY A 115 18.85 -9.99 -2.21
C GLY A 115 20.33 -9.74 -2.49
N HIS A 116 20.80 -10.16 -3.68
CA HIS A 116 22.19 -9.96 -4.12
C HIS A 116 22.43 -8.64 -4.86
N PHE A 117 21.39 -7.90 -5.20
CA PHE A 117 21.49 -6.65 -5.95
C PHE A 117 21.60 -5.45 -5.01
N THR A 118 22.48 -4.51 -5.38
CA THR A 118 22.62 -3.22 -4.69
C THR A 118 21.87 -2.15 -5.48
N ILE A 119 20.95 -1.47 -4.81
CA ILE A 119 20.19 -0.35 -5.40
C ILE A 119 20.97 0.94 -5.17
N HIS A 120 21.06 1.75 -6.22
CA HIS A 120 21.70 3.05 -6.11
C HIS A 120 20.89 3.97 -5.18
N LYS A 121 21.56 4.66 -4.24
CA LYS A 121 20.92 5.49 -3.21
C LYS A 121 20.00 6.58 -3.78
N VAL A 122 20.32 7.12 -4.97
CA VAL A 122 19.47 8.13 -5.63
C VAL A 122 18.14 7.52 -6.04
N LEU A 123 18.15 6.29 -6.60
CA LEU A 123 16.91 5.62 -7.00
C LEU A 123 16.00 5.36 -5.80
N MET A 124 16.57 4.89 -4.68
CA MET A 124 15.81 4.68 -3.44
C MET A 124 15.20 5.98 -2.93
N ARG A 125 15.99 7.07 -2.92
CA ARG A 125 15.51 8.40 -2.49
C ARG A 125 14.39 8.92 -3.38
N VAL A 126 14.55 8.84 -4.70
CA VAL A 126 13.53 9.26 -5.67
C VAL A 126 12.25 8.46 -5.51
N ALA A 127 12.35 7.12 -5.39
CA ALA A 127 11.19 6.27 -5.16
C ALA A 127 10.42 6.67 -3.90
N MET A 128 11.12 6.95 -2.79
CA MET A 128 10.48 7.38 -1.53
C MET A 128 9.85 8.77 -1.63
N ILE A 129 10.50 9.72 -2.32
CA ILE A 129 9.93 11.06 -2.54
C ILE A 129 8.65 10.96 -3.38
N LEU A 130 8.68 10.18 -4.47
CA LEU A 130 7.52 9.96 -5.32
C LEU A 130 6.37 9.29 -4.57
N LEU A 131 6.68 8.31 -3.72
CA LEU A 131 5.69 7.66 -2.87
C LEU A 131 5.03 8.67 -1.93
N VAL A 132 5.81 9.43 -1.18
CA VAL A 132 5.28 10.41 -0.21
C VAL A 132 4.46 11.49 -0.93
N ILE A 133 4.98 12.08 -1.99
CA ILE A 133 4.27 13.12 -2.75
C ILE A 133 3.00 12.53 -3.39
N GLY A 134 3.09 11.33 -3.94
CA GLY A 134 1.96 10.64 -4.58
C GLY A 134 0.84 10.34 -3.59
N GLU A 135 1.11 9.63 -2.50
CA GLU A 135 0.09 9.25 -1.53
C GLU A 135 -0.53 10.48 -0.83
N VAL A 136 0.32 11.37 -0.31
CA VAL A 136 -0.16 12.56 0.40
C VAL A 136 -0.89 13.52 -0.54
N GLY A 137 -0.33 13.76 -1.73
CA GLY A 137 -0.92 14.67 -2.72
C GLY A 137 -2.25 14.14 -3.28
N ALA A 138 -2.32 12.88 -3.66
CA ALA A 138 -3.54 12.28 -4.18
C ALA A 138 -4.65 12.22 -3.12
N THR A 139 -4.31 11.83 -1.89
CA THR A 139 -5.29 11.81 -0.78
C THR A 139 -5.77 13.22 -0.43
N MET A 140 -4.87 14.21 -0.39
CA MET A 140 -5.24 15.62 -0.17
C MET A 140 -6.14 16.13 -1.31
N GLY A 141 -5.84 15.79 -2.56
CA GLY A 141 -6.68 16.13 -3.70
C GLY A 141 -8.11 15.60 -3.55
N LEU A 142 -8.28 14.35 -3.13
CA LEU A 142 -9.60 13.79 -2.84
C LEU A 142 -10.29 14.50 -1.68
N LEU A 143 -9.58 14.80 -0.59
CA LEU A 143 -10.13 15.54 0.56
C LEU A 143 -10.63 16.93 0.15
N ILE A 144 -9.88 17.65 -0.68
CA ILE A 144 -10.32 18.96 -1.23
C ILE A 144 -11.59 18.77 -2.05
N GLY A 145 -11.66 17.75 -2.92
CA GLY A 145 -12.85 17.44 -3.70
C GLY A 145 -14.07 17.15 -2.84
N VAL A 146 -13.91 16.40 -1.76
CA VAL A 146 -14.97 16.11 -0.79
C VAL A 146 -15.41 17.38 -0.06
N TYR A 147 -14.45 18.21 0.38
CA TYR A 147 -14.76 19.48 1.05
C TYR A 147 -15.61 20.40 0.17
N ILE A 148 -15.23 20.56 -1.10
CA ILE A 148 -15.97 21.39 -2.06
C ILE A 148 -17.41 20.88 -2.28
N ASN A 149 -17.63 19.55 -2.22
CA ASN A 149 -18.94 18.96 -2.47
C ASN A 149 -19.86 18.96 -1.24
N LEU A 150 -19.30 18.86 -0.05
CA LEU A 150 -20.10 18.70 1.17
C LEU A 150 -20.30 20.00 1.96
N PHE A 151 -19.43 20.98 1.77
CA PHE A 151 -19.41 22.25 2.51
C PHE A 151 -19.35 23.47 1.59
#